data_75128f973818e97f2c5da34d45a7846f
#
_entry.id   75128f973818e97f2c5da34d45a7846f
#
_cell.length_a   1.000
_cell.length_b   1.000
_cell.length_c   1.000
_cell.angle_alpha   90.00
_cell.angle_beta   90.00
_cell.angle_gamma   90.00
#
_symmetry.space_group_name_H-M   'P 1'
#
loop_
_entity.id
_entity.type
_entity.pdbx_description
1 polymer ?
#
loop_
_entity_poly.entity_id
_entity_poly.type
_entity_poly.pdbx_seq_one_letter_code
_entity_poly.pdbx_strand_id
1 'polypeptide(L)'
;MRLSPLTGVVLLIKVLFLCAFNLVHHHEREKPMGRVDGKVAIVSGAALGIGKAAALLLAQEGASVIVGDINKEEGQKTVSEIEGKGGKAFFLLLDVRKEEDWKSVIEGALSRFGRLDIMVNNAGIAYSGSVESTTLEDWRRVQSINLDGVFLGTKYAIEGIRQHGAGGSIINLSSIEGLIGDPELAAYNASKGGVRIFTKSSALHCAKAGYKIRVNSVHPGYIWTPMVAGLTQEDEAARKRLVDLHPIGHLGEPDDIAYGILYLASDESKFVTGSELVIDGGYTAQ
;
A
#
# COMPACT_ATOMS: atom_id res chain seq x y z
N MET A 1 14.83 28.39 -66.51
CA MET A 1 13.75 29.06 -65.76
C MET A 1 14.30 29.50 -64.41
N ARG A 2 14.60 30.74 -64.20
CA ARG A 2 15.15 31.27 -62.89
C ARG A 2 13.95 31.63 -62.00
N LEU A 3 13.83 30.92 -60.88
CA LEU A 3 12.86 31.25 -59.84
C LEU A 3 13.19 32.65 -59.30
N SER A 4 12.21 33.49 -59.12
CA SER A 4 12.38 34.83 -58.55
C SER A 4 12.78 34.76 -57.09
N PRO A 5 13.59 35.72 -56.58
CA PRO A 5 14.05 35.72 -55.17
C PRO A 5 12.91 35.72 -54.15
N LEU A 6 11.76 36.22 -54.49
CA LEU A 6 10.54 36.27 -53.66
C LEU A 6 9.95 34.90 -53.35
N THR A 7 10.04 33.96 -54.33
CA THR A 7 9.48 32.59 -54.14
C THR A 7 10.31 31.76 -53.16
N GLY A 8 11.63 31.98 -53.09
CA GLY A 8 12.54 31.32 -52.15
C GLY A 8 12.31 31.76 -50.70
N VAL A 9 12.08 33.05 -50.50
CA VAL A 9 11.82 33.59 -49.15
C VAL A 9 10.49 33.11 -48.56
N VAL A 10 9.42 33.05 -49.38
CA VAL A 10 8.11 32.57 -48.92
C VAL A 10 8.17 31.08 -48.59
N LEU A 11 8.94 30.28 -49.33
CA LEU A 11 9.14 28.84 -49.06
C LEU A 11 9.94 28.65 -47.74
N LEU A 12 10.95 29.44 -47.52
CA LEU A 12 11.78 29.35 -46.31
C LEU A 12 11.00 29.74 -45.05
N ILE A 13 10.14 30.77 -45.13
CA ILE A 13 9.23 31.18 -44.03
C ILE A 13 8.21 30.10 -43.73
N LYS A 14 7.62 29.45 -44.76
CA LYS A 14 6.70 28.34 -44.53
C LYS A 14 7.36 27.12 -43.91
N VAL A 15 8.59 26.77 -44.28
CA VAL A 15 9.33 25.67 -43.69
C VAL A 15 9.73 25.98 -42.25
N LEU A 16 10.16 27.22 -41.98
CA LEU A 16 10.47 27.64 -40.61
C LEU A 16 9.23 27.68 -39.71
N PHE A 17 8.06 28.12 -40.26
CA PHE A 17 6.80 28.08 -39.52
C PHE A 17 6.30 26.65 -39.26
N LEU A 18 6.43 25.73 -40.21
CA LEU A 18 6.12 24.31 -40.01
C LEU A 18 7.06 23.63 -39.01
N CYS A 19 8.36 23.94 -39.07
CA CYS A 19 9.32 23.44 -38.06
C CYS A 19 9.05 24.02 -36.67
N ALA A 20 8.76 25.32 -36.56
CA ALA A 20 8.41 25.94 -35.29
C ALA A 20 7.07 25.43 -34.73
N PHE A 21 6.07 25.21 -35.59
CA PHE A 21 4.77 24.67 -35.20
C PHE A 21 4.89 23.19 -34.72
N ASN A 22 5.73 22.36 -35.36
CA ASN A 22 6.02 21.01 -34.90
C ASN A 22 6.86 20.98 -33.62
N LEU A 23 7.78 21.95 -33.41
CA LEU A 23 8.57 22.07 -32.17
C LEU A 23 7.73 22.55 -30.98
N VAL A 24 6.70 23.36 -31.21
CA VAL A 24 5.78 23.81 -30.14
C VAL A 24 4.74 22.76 -29.77
N HIS A 25 4.39 21.86 -30.71
CA HIS A 25 3.41 20.79 -30.44
C HIS A 25 4.04 19.47 -29.94
N HIS A 26 5.38 19.36 -29.86
CA HIS A 26 6.07 18.18 -29.35
C HIS A 26 6.64 18.34 -27.94
N HIS A 27 6.12 19.28 -27.13
CA HIS A 27 6.41 19.35 -25.71
C HIS A 27 5.14 19.22 -24.86
N GLU A 28 4.23 18.33 -25.20
CA GLU A 28 3.57 17.58 -24.15
C GLU A 28 4.67 16.68 -23.54
N ARG A 29 5.27 17.13 -22.44
CA ARG A 29 6.11 16.25 -21.62
C ARG A 29 5.24 15.06 -21.31
N GLU A 30 5.55 13.91 -21.89
CA GLU A 30 4.96 12.66 -21.45
C GLU A 30 5.10 12.66 -19.93
N LYS A 31 3.96 12.61 -19.22
CA LYS A 31 3.97 12.51 -17.77
C LYS A 31 4.85 11.30 -17.45
N PRO A 32 5.91 11.43 -16.64
CA PRO A 32 6.76 10.29 -16.36
C PRO A 32 5.88 9.14 -15.91
N MET A 33 6.07 7.96 -16.51
CA MET A 33 5.30 6.77 -16.21
C MET A 33 5.44 6.46 -14.72
N GLY A 34 4.33 6.34 -14.00
CA GLY A 34 4.33 6.08 -12.57
C GLY A 34 4.95 4.70 -12.25
N ARG A 35 5.48 4.53 -11.06
CA ARG A 35 6.21 3.32 -10.60
C ARG A 35 5.35 2.04 -10.61
N VAL A 36 4.02 2.19 -10.60
CA VAL A 36 3.03 1.10 -10.65
C VAL A 36 1.96 1.36 -11.72
N ASP A 37 2.34 2.07 -12.79
CA ASP A 37 1.44 2.45 -13.87
C ASP A 37 0.77 1.23 -14.51
N GLY A 38 -0.55 1.33 -14.74
CA GLY A 38 -1.36 0.26 -15.32
C GLY A 38 -1.59 -0.96 -14.41
N LYS A 39 -1.05 -0.98 -13.18
CA LYS A 39 -1.30 -2.05 -12.20
C LYS A 39 -2.63 -1.84 -11.48
N VAL A 40 -3.19 -2.91 -10.93
CA VAL A 40 -4.40 -2.90 -10.10
C VAL A 40 -4.03 -3.29 -8.68
N ALA A 41 -4.38 -2.44 -7.72
CA ALA A 41 -4.10 -2.63 -6.31
C ALA A 41 -5.38 -2.76 -5.47
N ILE A 42 -5.37 -3.66 -4.50
CA ILE A 42 -6.33 -3.69 -3.40
C ILE A 42 -5.59 -3.29 -2.12
N VAL A 43 -6.15 -2.36 -1.36
CA VAL A 43 -5.65 -1.96 -0.05
C VAL A 43 -6.74 -2.18 0.98
N SER A 44 -6.49 -3.04 1.97
CA SER A 44 -7.42 -3.24 3.10
C SER A 44 -7.16 -2.24 4.22
N GLY A 45 -8.22 -1.78 4.91
CA GLY A 45 -8.11 -0.71 5.91
C GLY A 45 -7.70 0.63 5.28
N ALA A 46 -8.20 0.92 4.07
CA ALA A 46 -7.76 2.05 3.25
C ALA A 46 -8.58 3.33 3.46
N ALA A 47 -9.47 3.35 4.45
CA ALA A 47 -10.26 4.54 4.77
C ALA A 47 -9.42 5.61 5.49
N LEU A 48 -8.45 5.22 6.33
CA LEU A 48 -7.69 6.13 7.20
C LEU A 48 -6.21 5.70 7.31
N GLY A 49 -5.39 6.56 7.88
CA GLY A 49 -4.01 6.27 8.30
C GLY A 49 -3.12 5.75 7.17
N ILE A 50 -2.31 4.73 7.48
CA ILE A 50 -1.33 4.14 6.54
C ILE A 50 -2.02 3.59 5.28
N GLY A 51 -3.18 2.91 5.44
CA GLY A 51 -3.90 2.35 4.29
C GLY A 51 -4.40 3.42 3.33
N LYS A 52 -4.93 4.54 3.86
CA LYS A 52 -5.32 5.69 3.04
C LYS A 52 -4.11 6.28 2.30
N ALA A 53 -3.00 6.53 3.00
CA ALA A 53 -1.79 7.07 2.39
C ALA A 53 -1.24 6.16 1.29
N ALA A 54 -1.22 4.84 1.53
CA ALA A 54 -0.81 3.86 0.53
C ALA A 54 -1.75 3.87 -0.71
N ALA A 55 -3.07 3.92 -0.49
CA ALA A 55 -4.04 3.98 -1.59
C ALA A 55 -3.86 5.24 -2.45
N LEU A 56 -3.68 6.41 -1.82
CA LEU A 56 -3.43 7.68 -2.49
C LEU A 56 -2.13 7.64 -3.29
N LEU A 57 -1.04 7.17 -2.70
CA LEU A 57 0.27 7.13 -3.35
C LEU A 57 0.30 6.13 -4.51
N LEU A 58 -0.27 4.93 -4.34
CA LEU A 58 -0.37 3.94 -5.42
C LEU A 58 -1.17 4.49 -6.62
N ALA A 59 -2.29 5.20 -6.35
CA ALA A 59 -3.06 5.83 -7.41
C ALA A 59 -2.32 6.98 -8.10
N GLN A 60 -1.59 7.80 -7.36
CA GLN A 60 -0.73 8.86 -7.89
C GLN A 60 0.34 8.30 -8.82
N GLU A 61 0.87 7.12 -8.51
CA GLU A 61 1.87 6.38 -9.27
C GLU A 61 1.27 5.47 -10.36
N GLY A 62 0.00 5.70 -10.72
CA GLY A 62 -0.66 5.14 -11.90
C GLY A 62 -1.44 3.84 -11.69
N ALA A 63 -1.53 3.33 -10.46
CA ALA A 63 -2.37 2.17 -10.20
C ALA A 63 -3.87 2.52 -10.19
N SER A 64 -4.71 1.56 -10.60
CA SER A 64 -6.14 1.57 -10.28
C SER A 64 -6.34 0.92 -8.91
N VAL A 65 -6.98 1.62 -7.96
CA VAL A 65 -7.00 1.21 -6.55
C VAL A 65 -8.40 0.82 -6.09
N ILE A 66 -8.51 -0.34 -5.46
CA ILE A 66 -9.67 -0.72 -4.68
C ILE A 66 -9.42 -0.36 -3.21
N VAL A 67 -10.23 0.55 -2.71
CA VAL A 67 -10.26 0.97 -1.31
C VAL A 67 -11.17 0.03 -0.55
N GLY A 68 -10.58 -0.94 0.15
CA GLY A 68 -11.31 -1.94 0.96
C GLY A 68 -11.36 -1.51 2.42
N ASP A 69 -12.53 -1.32 3.01
CA ASP A 69 -12.68 -0.95 4.43
C ASP A 69 -14.08 -1.30 4.95
N ILE A 70 -14.23 -1.40 6.27
CA ILE A 70 -15.54 -1.49 6.92
C ILE A 70 -16.20 -0.12 7.04
N ASN A 71 -15.44 0.98 7.06
CA ASN A 71 -15.92 2.35 7.13
C ASN A 71 -16.21 2.89 5.73
N LYS A 72 -17.46 2.72 5.29
CA LYS A 72 -17.90 3.13 3.96
C LYS A 72 -17.75 4.64 3.73
N GLU A 73 -18.07 5.46 4.73
CA GLU A 73 -18.05 6.91 4.58
C GLU A 73 -16.62 7.42 4.33
N GLU A 74 -15.67 7.06 5.21
CA GLU A 74 -14.28 7.46 5.06
C GLU A 74 -13.60 6.82 3.85
N GLY A 75 -13.97 5.56 3.54
CA GLY A 75 -13.48 4.89 2.33
C GLY A 75 -13.92 5.59 1.04
N GLN A 76 -15.14 6.10 0.99
CA GLN A 76 -15.60 6.89 -0.15
C GLN A 76 -14.94 8.27 -0.23
N LYS A 77 -14.62 8.91 0.90
CA LYS A 77 -13.80 10.13 0.91
C LYS A 77 -12.42 9.88 0.31
N THR A 78 -11.79 8.75 0.66
CA THR A 78 -10.50 8.33 0.07
C THR A 78 -10.61 8.15 -1.45
N VAL A 79 -11.67 7.50 -1.94
CA VAL A 79 -11.93 7.37 -3.38
C VAL A 79 -12.07 8.74 -4.05
N SER A 80 -12.90 9.62 -3.48
CA SER A 80 -13.11 10.97 -4.02
C SER A 80 -11.83 11.79 -4.07
N GLU A 81 -10.94 11.64 -3.08
CA GLU A 81 -9.64 12.30 -3.06
C GLU A 81 -8.72 11.77 -4.17
N ILE A 82 -8.69 10.45 -4.41
CA ILE A 82 -7.94 9.85 -5.52
C ILE A 82 -8.45 10.35 -6.86
N GLU A 83 -9.77 10.31 -7.09
CA GLU A 83 -10.40 10.75 -8.33
C GLU A 83 -10.20 12.26 -8.57
N GLY A 84 -10.29 13.07 -7.50
CA GLY A 84 -10.05 14.52 -7.55
C GLY A 84 -8.60 14.87 -7.96
N LYS A 85 -7.65 13.96 -7.77
CA LYS A 85 -6.25 14.05 -8.23
C LYS A 85 -6.02 13.39 -9.61
N GLY A 86 -7.10 12.93 -10.28
CA GLY A 86 -7.04 12.28 -11.59
C GLY A 86 -6.65 10.80 -11.57
N GLY A 87 -6.58 10.17 -10.39
CA GLY A 87 -6.38 8.73 -10.22
C GLY A 87 -7.66 7.93 -10.46
N LYS A 88 -7.55 6.59 -10.42
CA LYS A 88 -8.67 5.66 -10.56
C LYS A 88 -8.83 4.86 -9.28
N ALA A 89 -9.98 4.97 -8.63
CA ALA A 89 -10.27 4.17 -7.44
C ALA A 89 -11.75 3.82 -7.36
N PHE A 90 -12.05 2.80 -6.55
CA PHE A 90 -13.42 2.60 -6.12
C PHE A 90 -13.47 1.87 -4.77
N PHE A 91 -14.54 2.11 -4.02
CA PHE A 91 -14.74 1.54 -2.70
C PHE A 91 -15.46 0.19 -2.76
N LEU A 92 -14.96 -0.79 -1.97
CA LEU A 92 -15.69 -2.01 -1.63
C LEU A 92 -15.70 -2.21 -0.12
N LEU A 93 -16.88 -2.59 0.41
CA LEU A 93 -17.00 -2.99 1.80
C LEU A 93 -16.15 -4.25 2.03
N LEU A 94 -15.27 -4.22 3.05
CA LEU A 94 -14.37 -5.30 3.37
C LEU A 94 -14.22 -5.44 4.88
N ASP A 95 -14.91 -6.40 5.47
CA ASP A 95 -14.57 -6.94 6.78
C ASP A 95 -13.56 -8.07 6.57
N VAL A 96 -12.30 -7.81 6.90
CA VAL A 96 -11.18 -8.74 6.66
C VAL A 96 -11.34 -10.10 7.35
N ARG A 97 -12.25 -10.22 8.33
CA ARG A 97 -12.59 -11.45 9.03
C ARG A 97 -13.48 -12.37 8.21
N LYS A 98 -14.11 -11.85 7.14
CA LYS A 98 -15.11 -12.56 6.34
C LYS A 98 -14.54 -13.02 5.02
N GLU A 99 -14.56 -14.32 4.81
CA GLU A 99 -14.06 -14.92 3.58
C GLU A 99 -14.87 -14.47 2.35
N GLU A 100 -16.17 -14.25 2.50
CA GLU A 100 -17.07 -13.80 1.44
C GLU A 100 -16.74 -12.38 0.96
N ASP A 101 -16.38 -11.49 1.89
CA ASP A 101 -16.01 -10.12 1.55
C ASP A 101 -14.70 -10.11 0.71
N TRP A 102 -13.73 -10.96 1.06
CA TRP A 102 -12.51 -11.11 0.27
C TRP A 102 -12.79 -11.62 -1.15
N LYS A 103 -13.66 -12.63 -1.30
CA LYS A 103 -14.08 -13.11 -2.64
C LYS A 103 -14.69 -11.98 -3.46
N SER A 104 -15.63 -11.24 -2.86
CA SER A 104 -16.29 -10.10 -3.52
C SER A 104 -15.31 -9.00 -3.94
N VAL A 105 -14.31 -8.70 -3.11
CA VAL A 105 -13.31 -7.67 -3.41
C VAL A 105 -12.37 -8.10 -4.54
N ILE A 106 -11.94 -9.37 -4.56
CA ILE A 106 -11.14 -9.91 -5.67
C ILE A 106 -11.94 -9.95 -6.97
N GLU A 107 -13.18 -10.43 -6.93
CA GLU A 107 -14.07 -10.41 -8.10
C GLU A 107 -14.33 -8.98 -8.61
N GLY A 108 -14.48 -8.02 -7.69
CA GLY A 108 -14.62 -6.60 -8.02
C GLY A 108 -13.40 -6.05 -8.75
N ALA A 109 -12.17 -6.44 -8.36
CA ALA A 109 -10.95 -6.06 -9.05
C ALA A 109 -10.91 -6.64 -10.48
N LEU A 110 -11.15 -7.94 -10.59
CA LEU A 110 -11.08 -8.67 -11.85
C LEU A 110 -12.17 -8.23 -12.83
N SER A 111 -13.41 -8.03 -12.37
CA SER A 111 -14.51 -7.61 -13.23
C SER A 111 -14.37 -6.16 -13.72
N ARG A 112 -13.81 -5.26 -12.89
CA ARG A 112 -13.72 -3.85 -13.21
C ARG A 112 -12.46 -3.48 -13.98
N PHE A 113 -11.34 -4.13 -13.65
CA PHE A 113 -10.02 -3.79 -14.20
C PHE A 113 -9.35 -4.94 -14.96
N GLY A 114 -9.96 -6.14 -14.98
CA GLY A 114 -9.47 -7.30 -15.72
C GLY A 114 -8.27 -8.01 -15.10
N ARG A 115 -7.72 -7.49 -13.98
CA ARG A 115 -6.52 -8.04 -13.33
C ARG A 115 -6.40 -7.62 -11.86
N LEU A 116 -5.50 -8.30 -11.15
CA LEU A 116 -5.01 -7.89 -9.84
C LEU A 116 -3.49 -8.07 -9.81
N ASP A 117 -2.74 -7.06 -9.39
CA ASP A 117 -1.28 -7.08 -9.36
C ASP A 117 -0.70 -6.87 -7.96
N ILE A 118 -1.39 -6.08 -7.14
CA ILE A 118 -0.89 -5.62 -5.84
C ILE A 118 -1.96 -5.87 -4.78
N MET A 119 -1.56 -6.52 -3.69
CA MET A 119 -2.37 -6.65 -2.48
C MET A 119 -1.62 -6.01 -1.31
N VAL A 120 -2.27 -5.07 -0.62
CA VAL A 120 -1.78 -4.50 0.63
C VAL A 120 -2.71 -4.92 1.76
N ASN A 121 -2.28 -5.90 2.55
CA ASN A 121 -2.95 -6.35 3.75
C ASN A 121 -2.58 -5.42 4.90
N ASN A 122 -3.30 -4.29 5.04
CA ASN A 122 -3.01 -3.25 6.02
C ASN A 122 -4.01 -3.20 7.18
N ALA A 123 -5.25 -3.63 6.98
CA ALA A 123 -6.27 -3.59 8.04
C ALA A 123 -5.78 -4.25 9.33
N GLY A 124 -5.99 -3.56 10.45
CA GLY A 124 -5.58 -4.04 11.76
C GLY A 124 -6.09 -3.15 12.88
N ILE A 125 -6.05 -3.68 14.09
CA ILE A 125 -6.37 -2.96 15.33
C ILE A 125 -5.24 -3.10 16.32
N ALA A 126 -5.05 -2.09 17.17
CA ALA A 126 -4.27 -2.19 18.40
C ALA A 126 -5.17 -2.59 19.56
N TYR A 127 -4.59 -3.31 20.52
CA TYR A 127 -5.21 -3.64 21.78
C TYR A 127 -4.13 -3.65 22.87
N SER A 128 -4.34 -2.88 23.90
CA SER A 128 -3.43 -2.83 25.05
C SER A 128 -3.92 -3.77 26.15
N GLY A 129 -3.06 -4.71 26.52
CA GLY A 129 -3.30 -5.69 27.57
C GLY A 129 -2.12 -6.62 27.74
N SER A 130 -1.72 -6.85 29.00
CA SER A 130 -0.68 -7.81 29.37
C SER A 130 -1.16 -9.25 29.14
N VAL A 131 -0.26 -10.22 29.28
CA VAL A 131 -0.61 -11.65 29.20
C VAL A 131 -1.62 -12.07 30.27
N GLU A 132 -1.64 -11.41 31.42
CA GLU A 132 -2.57 -11.70 32.51
C GLU A 132 -3.92 -11.01 32.34
N SER A 133 -3.94 -9.78 31.81
CA SER A 133 -5.15 -8.97 31.68
C SER A 133 -5.90 -9.20 30.35
N THR A 134 -5.25 -9.73 29.33
CA THR A 134 -5.89 -9.99 28.03
C THR A 134 -6.91 -11.13 28.13
N THR A 135 -8.18 -10.83 27.87
CA THR A 135 -9.23 -11.85 27.82
C THR A 135 -9.08 -12.73 26.56
N LEU A 136 -9.60 -13.95 26.60
CA LEU A 136 -9.62 -14.82 25.42
C LEU A 136 -10.48 -14.22 24.29
N GLU A 137 -11.49 -13.43 24.61
CA GLU A 137 -12.33 -12.71 23.64
C GLU A 137 -11.53 -11.63 22.93
N ASP A 138 -10.81 -10.78 23.66
CA ASP A 138 -9.95 -9.74 23.07
C ASP A 138 -8.81 -10.35 22.26
N TRP A 139 -8.18 -11.40 22.78
CA TRP A 139 -7.18 -12.16 22.04
C TRP A 139 -7.73 -12.60 20.69
N ARG A 140 -8.88 -13.29 20.66
CA ARG A 140 -9.51 -13.79 19.43
C ARG A 140 -9.90 -12.66 18.50
N ARG A 141 -10.41 -11.55 19.02
CA ARG A 141 -10.74 -10.36 18.25
C ARG A 141 -9.51 -9.79 17.54
N VAL A 142 -8.38 -9.66 18.23
CA VAL A 142 -7.13 -9.19 17.64
C VAL A 142 -6.61 -10.17 16.58
N GLN A 143 -6.57 -11.46 16.89
CA GLN A 143 -6.09 -12.47 15.93
C GLN A 143 -6.96 -12.50 14.67
N SER A 144 -8.28 -12.48 14.81
CA SER A 144 -9.20 -12.57 13.67
C SER A 144 -9.06 -11.41 12.68
N ILE A 145 -8.69 -10.22 13.15
CA ILE A 145 -8.48 -9.05 12.28
C ILE A 145 -7.04 -9.04 11.76
N ASN A 146 -6.06 -9.09 12.68
CA ASN A 146 -4.67 -8.80 12.35
C ASN A 146 -3.94 -9.98 11.69
N LEU A 147 -4.36 -11.22 11.93
CA LEU A 147 -3.70 -12.43 11.43
C LEU A 147 -4.60 -13.21 10.45
N ASP A 148 -5.81 -13.58 10.85
CA ASP A 148 -6.72 -14.31 9.95
C ASP A 148 -7.08 -13.45 8.73
N GLY A 149 -7.31 -12.13 8.93
CA GLY A 149 -7.54 -11.18 7.84
C GLY A 149 -6.37 -11.13 6.84
N VAL A 150 -5.12 -11.13 7.31
CA VAL A 150 -3.93 -11.16 6.44
C VAL A 150 -3.80 -12.51 5.74
N PHE A 151 -4.12 -13.62 6.42
CA PHE A 151 -4.15 -14.94 5.81
C PHE A 151 -5.17 -15.00 4.66
N LEU A 152 -6.42 -14.59 4.90
CA LEU A 152 -7.47 -14.57 3.88
C LEU A 152 -7.11 -13.66 2.71
N GLY A 153 -6.65 -12.43 2.99
CA GLY A 153 -6.22 -11.49 1.96
C GLY A 153 -5.08 -12.04 1.10
N THR A 154 -4.08 -12.68 1.70
CA THR A 154 -2.97 -13.32 0.98
C THR A 154 -3.46 -14.51 0.14
N LYS A 155 -4.33 -15.37 0.70
CA LYS A 155 -4.90 -16.53 0.00
C LYS A 155 -5.64 -16.10 -1.28
N TYR A 156 -6.59 -15.18 -1.14
CA TYR A 156 -7.41 -14.73 -2.26
C TYR A 156 -6.64 -13.84 -3.25
N ALA A 157 -5.66 -13.07 -2.78
CA ALA A 157 -4.77 -12.32 -3.67
C ALA A 157 -3.94 -13.27 -4.57
N ILE A 158 -3.41 -14.36 -4.03
CA ILE A 158 -2.69 -15.36 -4.85
C ILE A 158 -3.61 -15.91 -5.94
N GLU A 159 -4.86 -16.26 -5.62
CA GLU A 159 -5.84 -16.75 -6.59
C GLU A 159 -6.14 -15.72 -7.68
N GLY A 160 -6.39 -14.45 -7.29
CA GLY A 160 -6.68 -13.36 -8.22
C GLY A 160 -5.50 -12.98 -9.11
N ILE A 161 -4.30 -12.83 -8.53
CA ILE A 161 -3.09 -12.45 -9.27
C ILE A 161 -2.70 -13.51 -10.29
N ARG A 162 -2.87 -14.79 -9.97
CA ARG A 162 -2.52 -15.88 -10.89
C ARG A 162 -3.35 -15.90 -12.17
N GLN A 163 -4.55 -15.31 -12.20
CA GLN A 163 -5.45 -15.40 -13.36
C GLN A 163 -4.85 -14.75 -14.62
N HIS A 164 -4.04 -13.70 -14.47
CA HIS A 164 -3.39 -13.07 -15.63
C HIS A 164 -1.96 -13.56 -15.92
N GLY A 165 -1.34 -14.33 -14.99
CA GLY A 165 -0.05 -15.00 -15.20
C GLY A 165 1.20 -14.10 -15.22
N ALA A 166 1.05 -12.78 -15.11
CA ALA A 166 2.18 -11.84 -15.11
C ALA A 166 2.93 -11.76 -13.76
N GLY A 167 2.35 -12.32 -12.70
CA GLY A 167 2.88 -12.21 -11.34
C GLY A 167 2.36 -10.98 -10.62
N GLY A 168 2.89 -10.70 -9.42
CA GLY A 168 2.45 -9.57 -8.62
C GLY A 168 3.17 -9.41 -7.29
N SER A 169 2.65 -8.55 -6.43
CA SER A 169 3.23 -8.25 -5.12
C SER A 169 2.18 -8.24 -4.02
N ILE A 170 2.43 -8.96 -2.94
CA ILE A 170 1.62 -8.97 -1.73
C ILE A 170 2.45 -8.34 -0.61
N ILE A 171 1.91 -7.33 0.04
CA ILE A 171 2.55 -6.57 1.10
C ILE A 171 1.70 -6.72 2.38
N ASN A 172 2.28 -7.33 3.40
CA ASN A 172 1.61 -7.57 4.67
C ASN A 172 2.11 -6.58 5.73
N LEU A 173 1.21 -5.80 6.33
CA LEU A 173 1.57 -4.87 7.40
C LEU A 173 1.71 -5.64 8.73
N SER A 174 2.98 -5.86 9.12
CA SER A 174 3.34 -6.30 10.46
C SER A 174 3.49 -5.08 11.38
N SER A 175 4.54 -5.02 12.17
CA SER A 175 4.91 -3.96 13.10
C SER A 175 6.32 -4.22 13.62
N ILE A 176 6.97 -3.23 14.25
CA ILE A 176 8.10 -3.49 15.15
C ILE A 176 7.69 -4.46 16.26
N GLU A 177 6.44 -4.42 16.68
CA GLU A 177 5.85 -5.34 17.66
C GLU A 177 5.72 -6.79 17.16
N GLY A 178 6.07 -7.08 15.93
CA GLY A 178 6.31 -8.43 15.40
C GLY A 178 7.79 -8.85 15.44
N LEU A 179 8.68 -7.94 15.85
CA LEU A 179 10.13 -8.14 16.00
C LEU A 179 10.57 -8.18 17.46
N ILE A 180 9.96 -7.31 18.28
CA ILE A 180 10.23 -7.16 19.71
C ILE A 180 8.97 -7.45 20.51
N GLY A 181 9.11 -7.57 21.83
CA GLY A 181 8.00 -7.75 22.76
C GLY A 181 7.72 -6.48 23.57
N ASP A 182 6.43 -6.13 23.67
CA ASP A 182 5.92 -5.14 24.61
C ASP A 182 5.03 -5.85 25.65
N PRO A 183 5.30 -5.70 26.96
CA PRO A 183 4.55 -6.41 28.01
C PRO A 183 3.06 -6.07 28.03
N GLU A 184 2.67 -4.91 27.50
CA GLU A 184 1.28 -4.46 27.47
C GLU A 184 0.57 -4.70 26.12
N LEU A 185 1.19 -5.46 25.20
CA LEU A 185 0.65 -5.72 23.87
C LEU A 185 0.60 -7.21 23.50
N ALA A 186 0.30 -8.10 24.47
CA ALA A 186 0.41 -9.55 24.30
C ALA A 186 -0.30 -10.08 23.05
N ALA A 187 -1.57 -9.75 22.84
CA ALA A 187 -2.34 -10.21 21.68
C ALA A 187 -1.85 -9.58 20.36
N TYR A 188 -1.46 -8.31 20.41
CA TYR A 188 -0.94 -7.57 19.25
C TYR A 188 0.42 -8.12 18.81
N ASN A 189 1.38 -8.29 19.73
CA ASN A 189 2.69 -8.91 19.46
C ASN A 189 2.54 -10.28 18.79
N ALA A 190 1.68 -11.14 19.35
CA ALA A 190 1.44 -12.46 18.79
C ALA A 190 0.88 -12.38 17.36
N SER A 191 -0.07 -11.47 17.10
CA SER A 191 -0.64 -11.30 15.76
C SER A 191 0.39 -10.82 14.75
N LYS A 192 1.21 -9.82 15.11
CA LYS A 192 2.21 -9.22 14.20
C LYS A 192 3.43 -10.12 14.01
N GLY A 193 3.82 -10.88 15.05
CA GLY A 193 4.79 -11.98 14.93
C GLY A 193 4.30 -13.09 13.99
N GLY A 194 3.01 -13.44 14.09
CA GLY A 194 2.36 -14.38 13.18
C GLY A 194 2.40 -13.91 11.73
N VAL A 195 2.03 -12.66 11.45
CA VAL A 195 2.10 -12.05 10.10
C VAL A 195 3.53 -12.11 9.55
N ARG A 196 4.54 -11.80 10.36
CA ARG A 196 5.95 -11.84 9.99
C ARG A 196 6.36 -13.21 9.44
N ILE A 197 6.11 -14.28 10.18
CA ILE A 197 6.51 -15.64 9.77
C ILE A 197 5.60 -16.20 8.68
N PHE A 198 4.29 -15.91 8.71
CA PHE A 198 3.35 -16.28 7.66
C PHE A 198 3.76 -15.69 6.30
N THR A 199 4.26 -14.45 6.28
CA THR A 199 4.77 -13.79 5.07
C THR A 199 5.92 -14.59 4.42
N LYS A 200 6.89 -15.06 5.22
CA LYS A 200 8.00 -15.89 4.72
C LYS A 200 7.51 -17.22 4.15
N SER A 201 6.59 -17.88 4.85
CA SER A 201 5.98 -19.13 4.37
C SER A 201 5.26 -18.94 3.03
N SER A 202 4.46 -17.86 2.90
CA SER A 202 3.74 -17.52 1.68
C SER A 202 4.68 -17.18 0.52
N ALA A 203 5.75 -16.43 0.79
CA ALA A 203 6.77 -16.10 -0.19
C ALA A 203 7.44 -17.35 -0.77
N LEU A 204 7.85 -18.27 0.09
CA LEU A 204 8.46 -19.53 -0.33
C LEU A 204 7.48 -20.43 -1.10
N HIS A 205 6.21 -20.46 -0.70
CA HIS A 205 5.17 -21.17 -1.44
C HIS A 205 5.02 -20.61 -2.86
N CYS A 206 4.83 -19.30 -3.01
CA CYS A 206 4.68 -18.67 -4.32
C CYS A 206 5.91 -18.87 -5.22
N ALA A 207 7.12 -18.77 -4.65
CA ALA A 207 8.36 -18.98 -5.38
C ALA A 207 8.51 -20.43 -5.86
N LYS A 208 8.28 -21.42 -4.99
CA LYS A 208 8.36 -22.85 -5.35
C LYS A 208 7.30 -23.26 -6.38
N ALA A 209 6.12 -22.66 -6.30
CA ALA A 209 5.03 -22.92 -7.24
C ALA A 209 5.18 -22.19 -8.59
N GLY A 210 6.19 -21.32 -8.74
CA GLY A 210 6.45 -20.58 -9.98
C GLY A 210 5.44 -19.49 -10.31
N TYR A 211 4.71 -18.98 -9.29
CA TYR A 211 3.63 -18.02 -9.50
C TYR A 211 4.09 -16.61 -9.87
N LYS A 212 5.39 -16.32 -9.73
CA LYS A 212 5.98 -14.98 -9.93
C LYS A 212 5.39 -13.93 -8.99
N ILE A 213 4.84 -14.35 -7.86
CA ILE A 213 4.27 -13.47 -6.82
C ILE A 213 5.32 -13.29 -5.73
N ARG A 214 5.65 -12.06 -5.41
CA ARG A 214 6.48 -11.69 -4.27
C ARG A 214 5.59 -11.43 -3.05
N VAL A 215 6.03 -11.86 -1.87
CA VAL A 215 5.31 -11.60 -0.62
C VAL A 215 6.29 -11.08 0.41
N ASN A 216 6.06 -9.86 0.92
CA ASN A 216 6.95 -9.20 1.87
C ASN A 216 6.16 -8.57 3.02
N SER A 217 6.81 -8.33 4.15
CA SER A 217 6.21 -7.61 5.27
C SER A 217 6.86 -6.25 5.48
N VAL A 218 6.04 -5.27 5.88
CA VAL A 218 6.48 -3.96 6.34
C VAL A 218 6.31 -3.91 7.85
N HIS A 219 7.29 -3.36 8.55
CA HIS A 219 7.33 -3.27 10.01
C HIS A 219 7.46 -1.80 10.44
N PRO A 220 6.33 -1.07 10.53
CA PRO A 220 6.33 0.31 11.01
C PRO A 220 6.72 0.39 12.48
N GLY A 221 7.40 1.49 12.84
CA GLY A 221 7.43 1.99 14.20
C GLY A 221 6.11 2.67 14.58
N TYR A 222 6.14 3.60 15.56
CA TYR A 222 4.96 4.40 15.86
C TYR A 222 4.76 5.49 14.82
N ILE A 223 3.66 5.35 14.06
CA ILE A 223 3.24 6.25 12.99
C ILE A 223 2.05 7.08 13.47
N TRP A 224 2.11 8.40 13.30
CA TRP A 224 1.04 9.29 13.72
C TRP A 224 -0.23 9.09 12.90
N THR A 225 -1.10 8.25 13.40
CA THR A 225 -2.39 7.84 12.81
C THR A 225 -3.50 7.96 13.84
N PRO A 226 -4.79 7.90 13.46
CA PRO A 226 -5.89 7.83 14.41
C PRO A 226 -5.73 6.71 15.46
N MET A 227 -5.12 5.57 15.08
CA MET A 227 -4.83 4.46 16.00
C MET A 227 -3.86 4.89 17.10
N VAL A 228 -2.74 5.53 16.76
CA VAL A 228 -1.72 5.97 17.73
C VAL A 228 -2.21 7.17 18.52
N ALA A 229 -2.93 8.11 17.88
CA ALA A 229 -3.58 9.22 18.59
C ALA A 229 -4.56 8.71 19.67
N GLY A 230 -5.34 7.66 19.35
CA GLY A 230 -6.23 7.03 20.33
C GLY A 230 -5.50 6.37 21.51
N LEU A 231 -4.29 5.83 21.28
CA LEU A 231 -3.47 5.26 22.37
C LEU A 231 -2.90 6.31 23.31
N THR A 232 -2.61 7.50 22.81
CA THR A 232 -2.08 8.60 23.62
C THR A 232 -3.17 9.43 24.28
N GLN A 233 -4.46 9.24 23.90
CA GLN A 233 -5.61 10.00 24.43
C GLN A 233 -5.36 11.52 24.46
N GLU A 234 -4.63 12.04 23.47
CA GLU A 234 -4.19 13.44 23.38
C GLU A 234 -3.25 13.90 24.53
N ASP A 235 -2.76 12.97 25.37
CA ASP A 235 -1.74 13.25 26.38
C ASP A 235 -0.39 13.52 25.71
N GLU A 236 0.08 14.77 25.80
CA GLU A 236 1.35 15.20 25.20
C GLU A 236 2.56 14.49 25.84
N ALA A 237 2.50 14.16 27.14
CA ALA A 237 3.55 13.38 27.79
C ALA A 237 3.60 11.94 27.27
N ALA A 238 2.45 11.32 27.00
CA ALA A 238 2.39 10.02 26.36
C ALA A 238 2.95 10.07 24.93
N ARG A 239 2.57 11.09 24.16
CA ARG A 239 3.14 11.33 22.82
C ARG A 239 4.65 11.52 22.87
N LYS A 240 5.14 12.34 23.80
CA LYS A 240 6.58 12.57 23.98
C LYS A 240 7.32 11.26 24.28
N ARG A 241 6.78 10.41 25.16
CA ARG A 241 7.37 9.09 25.43
C ARG A 241 7.53 8.26 24.16
N LEU A 242 6.52 8.25 23.28
CA LEU A 242 6.63 7.53 21.98
C LEU A 242 7.70 8.15 21.08
N VAL A 243 7.82 9.49 21.05
CA VAL A 243 8.90 10.17 20.30
C VAL A 243 10.26 9.77 20.82
N ASP A 244 10.46 9.79 22.14
CA ASP A 244 11.74 9.48 22.80
C ASP A 244 12.22 8.03 22.55
N LEU A 245 11.32 7.13 22.16
CA LEU A 245 11.65 5.76 21.77
C LEU A 245 12.28 5.67 20.35
N HIS A 246 12.18 6.73 19.54
CA HIS A 246 12.70 6.74 18.18
C HIS A 246 13.99 7.58 18.10
N PRO A 247 15.15 6.97 17.81
CA PRO A 247 16.43 7.69 17.70
C PRO A 247 16.41 8.85 16.71
N ILE A 248 15.57 8.78 15.67
CA ILE A 248 15.41 9.86 14.69
C ILE A 248 14.77 11.14 15.29
N GLY A 249 14.14 11.05 16.47
CA GLY A 249 13.60 12.18 17.25
C GLY A 249 12.17 12.62 16.91
N HIS A 250 11.43 11.85 16.11
CA HIS A 250 10.02 12.10 15.83
C HIS A 250 9.27 10.80 15.53
N LEU A 251 7.93 10.85 15.59
CA LEU A 251 7.08 9.76 15.09
C LEU A 251 7.06 9.78 13.55
N GLY A 252 6.88 8.60 12.95
CA GLY A 252 6.66 8.52 11.51
C GLY A 252 5.30 9.08 11.09
N GLU A 253 5.16 9.40 9.82
CA GLU A 253 3.93 9.78 9.17
C GLU A 253 3.42 8.65 8.27
N PRO A 254 2.12 8.58 7.94
CA PRO A 254 1.57 7.55 7.06
C PRO A 254 2.30 7.43 5.71
N ASP A 255 2.78 8.54 5.17
CA ASP A 255 3.51 8.58 3.89
C ASP A 255 4.87 7.87 3.97
N ASP A 256 5.55 7.87 5.12
CA ASP A 256 6.81 7.14 5.30
C ASP A 256 6.62 5.65 5.03
N ILE A 257 5.50 5.11 5.49
CA ILE A 257 5.15 3.70 5.26
C ILE A 257 4.63 3.47 3.85
N ALA A 258 3.85 4.42 3.30
CA ALA A 258 3.32 4.34 1.95
C ALA A 258 4.45 4.26 0.90
N TYR A 259 5.56 4.99 1.08
CA TYR A 259 6.74 4.88 0.21
C TYR A 259 7.38 3.48 0.25
N GLY A 260 7.46 2.87 1.43
CA GLY A 260 7.94 1.49 1.56
C GLY A 260 7.00 0.48 0.87
N ILE A 261 5.69 0.67 1.00
CA ILE A 261 4.68 -0.12 0.31
C ILE A 261 4.82 0.05 -1.22
N LEU A 262 4.96 1.28 -1.71
CA LEU A 262 5.16 1.56 -3.13
C LEU A 262 6.42 0.90 -3.68
N TYR A 263 7.55 0.95 -2.96
CA TYR A 263 8.77 0.24 -3.34
C TYR A 263 8.50 -1.26 -3.51
N LEU A 264 7.87 -1.90 -2.52
CA LEU A 264 7.55 -3.32 -2.58
C LEU A 264 6.51 -3.67 -3.65
N ALA A 265 5.61 -2.76 -4.00
CA ALA A 265 4.62 -2.92 -5.06
C ALA A 265 5.22 -2.78 -6.47
N SER A 266 6.28 -2.00 -6.60
CA SER A 266 6.94 -1.69 -7.88
C SER A 266 7.88 -2.79 -8.35
N ASP A 267 8.34 -2.69 -9.60
CA ASP A 267 9.31 -3.62 -10.19
C ASP A 267 10.75 -3.37 -9.72
N GLU A 268 10.99 -2.26 -8.99
CA GLU A 268 12.26 -1.98 -8.33
C GLU A 268 12.62 -3.06 -7.29
N SER A 269 11.60 -3.68 -6.68
CA SER A 269 11.75 -4.76 -5.70
C SER A 269 11.61 -6.17 -6.30
N LYS A 270 11.84 -6.34 -7.61
CA LYS A 270 11.66 -7.64 -8.31
C LYS A 270 12.47 -8.81 -7.75
N PHE A 271 13.53 -8.54 -7.01
CA PHE A 271 14.37 -9.56 -6.37
C PHE A 271 14.15 -9.64 -4.85
N VAL A 272 13.08 -9.00 -4.33
CA VAL A 272 12.75 -8.94 -2.90
C VAL A 272 11.51 -9.78 -2.63
N THR A 273 11.67 -10.92 -1.93
CA THR A 273 10.56 -11.76 -1.47
C THR A 273 10.91 -12.41 -0.12
N GLY A 274 9.93 -12.54 0.78
CA GLY A 274 10.14 -13.04 2.14
C GLY A 274 10.91 -12.09 3.05
N SER A 275 11.10 -10.84 2.63
CA SER A 275 11.84 -9.82 3.37
C SER A 275 10.97 -9.09 4.38
N GLU A 276 11.63 -8.55 5.38
CA GLU A 276 11.11 -7.67 6.41
C GLU A 276 11.63 -6.27 6.13
N LEU A 277 10.75 -5.33 5.72
CA LEU A 277 11.11 -3.93 5.53
C LEU A 277 10.74 -3.16 6.80
N VAL A 278 11.74 -2.87 7.64
CA VAL A 278 11.57 -2.10 8.87
C VAL A 278 11.63 -0.61 8.55
N ILE A 279 10.63 0.16 9.02
CA ILE A 279 10.54 1.62 8.86
C ILE A 279 10.09 2.19 10.22
N ASP A 280 11.04 2.43 11.09
CA ASP A 280 10.80 2.65 12.52
C ASP A 280 11.63 3.76 13.16
N GLY A 281 12.30 4.60 12.38
CA GLY A 281 13.13 5.68 12.91
C GLY A 281 14.29 5.21 13.80
N GLY A 282 14.72 3.96 13.62
CA GLY A 282 15.83 3.36 14.39
C GLY A 282 15.41 2.72 15.71
N TYR A 283 14.12 2.60 15.98
CA TYR A 283 13.58 2.02 17.22
C TYR A 283 14.19 0.63 17.51
N THR A 284 14.20 -0.27 16.54
CA THR A 284 14.70 -1.65 16.72
C THR A 284 16.19 -1.83 16.43
N ALA A 285 16.90 -0.76 16.11
CA ALA A 285 18.33 -0.80 15.81
C ALA A 285 19.23 -0.59 17.04
N GLN A 286 18.67 -0.40 18.22
CA GLN A 286 19.36 -0.12 19.48
C GLN A 286 19.30 -1.29 20.47
#